data_e21b832d79a6173077ba6252eb8a815b
#
_entry.id   e21b832d79a6173077ba6252eb8a815b
#
_cell.length_a   1.000
_cell.length_b   1.000
_cell.length_c   1.000
_cell.angle_alpha   90.00
_cell.angle_beta   90.00
_cell.angle_gamma   90.00
#
_symmetry.space_group_name_H-M   'P 1'
#
loop_
_entity.id
_entity.type
_entity.pdbx_description
1 polymer ?
#
loop_
_entity_poly.entity_id
_entity_poly.type
_entity_poly.pdbx_seq_one_letter_code
_entity_poly.pdbx_strand_id
1 'polypeptide(L)'
;MALDIYLAGTEVTLTIDLVDAAGNALSVNSVQYSVLNMSGQSVIQQTSLAGFTSGDSQAVVVIPTASNQLTASASREVRTVELRCATDTGTVGISKTYAIETADPLKIPETSFQTFPMAQLTALDIPNIEAFNAASERDQIAALMDAREHIIQLNFNLLNSNVNFGQDQLSYVPEGSFQSAYVARNSLFLFNGNLNLLNETQFNQLPEKFKRALRQAQVVEANAILGGNPDDVKRTSGIVEERIGESSLKFRTTGVPLRLPVCRRALGYVSYYVTFAKRIGRG
;
A
#
# COMPACT_ATOMS: atom_id res chain seq x y z
N MET A 1 3.72 -12.84 -16.56
CA MET A 1 2.37 -13.45 -16.42
C MET A 1 1.68 -12.65 -15.31
N ALA A 2 0.51 -12.08 -15.59
CA ALA A 2 -0.24 -11.36 -14.54
C ALA A 2 -0.83 -12.41 -13.56
N LEU A 3 -0.80 -12.10 -12.27
CA LEU A 3 -1.37 -12.95 -11.23
C LEU A 3 -2.88 -12.72 -11.19
N ASP A 4 -3.68 -13.78 -11.20
CA ASP A 4 -5.11 -13.67 -10.97
C ASP A 4 -5.37 -13.24 -9.53
N ILE A 5 -6.23 -12.26 -9.31
CA ILE A 5 -6.53 -11.71 -7.98
C ILE A 5 -8.00 -11.94 -7.66
N TYR A 6 -8.25 -12.49 -6.48
CA TYR A 6 -9.59 -12.78 -5.97
C TYR A 6 -9.82 -12.10 -4.62
N LEU A 7 -11.08 -11.85 -4.32
CA LEU A 7 -11.45 -11.30 -3.02
C LEU A 7 -11.24 -12.37 -1.92
N ALA A 8 -10.61 -11.98 -0.83
CA ALA A 8 -10.46 -12.86 0.33
C ALA A 8 -11.82 -13.25 0.90
N GLY A 9 -11.93 -14.49 1.37
CA GLY A 9 -13.19 -15.00 1.89
C GLY A 9 -14.25 -15.31 0.83
N THR A 10 -13.86 -15.43 -0.45
CA THR A 10 -14.75 -15.92 -1.51
C THR A 10 -14.31 -17.29 -2.00
N GLU A 11 -15.23 -18.04 -2.60
CA GLU A 11 -14.91 -19.26 -3.32
C GLU A 11 -14.17 -18.91 -4.61
N VAL A 12 -13.10 -19.64 -4.89
CA VAL A 12 -12.27 -19.44 -6.09
C VAL A 12 -12.29 -20.69 -6.94
N THR A 13 -12.67 -20.55 -8.20
CA THR A 13 -12.61 -21.62 -9.21
C THR A 13 -11.46 -21.35 -10.15
N LEU A 14 -10.50 -22.28 -10.20
CA LEU A 14 -9.34 -22.21 -11.08
C LEU A 14 -9.43 -23.30 -12.13
N THR A 15 -9.31 -22.92 -13.39
CA THR A 15 -9.12 -23.86 -14.49
C THR A 15 -7.63 -23.94 -14.80
N ILE A 16 -7.09 -25.15 -14.80
CA ILE A 16 -5.66 -25.43 -15.02
C ILE A 16 -5.54 -26.40 -16.17
N ASP A 17 -4.86 -25.98 -17.23
CA ASP A 17 -4.59 -26.83 -18.40
C ASP A 17 -3.63 -27.96 -18.03
N LEU A 18 -3.96 -29.19 -18.43
CA LEU A 18 -3.14 -30.37 -18.19
C LEU A 18 -2.22 -30.56 -19.39
N VAL A 19 -1.13 -29.80 -19.39
CA VAL A 19 -0.12 -29.83 -20.46
C VAL A 19 1.26 -30.08 -19.88
N ASP A 20 2.14 -30.66 -20.69
CA ASP A 20 3.55 -30.83 -20.36
C ASP A 20 4.33 -29.51 -20.53
N ALA A 21 5.63 -29.52 -20.23
CA ALA A 21 6.49 -28.34 -20.36
C ALA A 21 6.64 -27.86 -21.82
N ALA A 22 6.30 -28.69 -22.80
CA ALA A 22 6.31 -28.35 -24.23
C ALA A 22 4.93 -27.86 -24.72
N GLY A 23 3.91 -27.88 -23.87
CA GLY A 23 2.54 -27.48 -24.20
C GLY A 23 1.69 -28.59 -24.81
N ASN A 24 2.12 -29.83 -24.77
CA ASN A 24 1.33 -30.95 -25.28
C ASN A 24 0.35 -31.43 -24.18
N ALA A 25 -0.84 -31.84 -24.60
CA ALA A 25 -1.85 -32.36 -23.67
C ALA A 25 -1.37 -33.64 -22.99
N LEU A 26 -1.55 -33.73 -21.69
CA LEU A 26 -1.25 -34.91 -20.90
C LEU A 26 -2.44 -35.85 -20.83
N SER A 27 -2.20 -37.16 -21.03
CA SER A 27 -3.20 -38.18 -20.69
C SER A 27 -3.16 -38.48 -19.22
N VAL A 28 -4.10 -37.87 -18.46
CA VAL A 28 -4.15 -37.98 -17.00
C VAL A 28 -5.25 -38.93 -16.59
N ASN A 29 -4.92 -39.85 -15.69
CA ASN A 29 -5.85 -40.86 -15.15
C ASN A 29 -6.54 -40.39 -13.88
N SER A 30 -5.82 -39.66 -13.03
CA SER A 30 -6.35 -39.05 -11.82
C SER A 30 -5.57 -37.81 -11.42
N VAL A 31 -6.24 -36.87 -10.74
CA VAL A 31 -5.65 -35.64 -10.24
C VAL A 31 -5.86 -35.54 -8.75
N GLN A 32 -4.80 -35.22 -8.03
CA GLN A 32 -4.84 -34.77 -6.66
C GLN A 32 -4.36 -33.33 -6.59
N TYR A 33 -4.92 -32.55 -5.67
CA TYR A 33 -4.49 -31.17 -5.48
C TYR A 33 -4.22 -30.84 -4.02
N SER A 34 -3.35 -29.88 -3.80
CA SER A 34 -3.14 -29.22 -2.50
C SER A 34 -3.05 -27.73 -2.71
N VAL A 35 -3.36 -26.93 -1.69
CA VAL A 35 -3.23 -25.48 -1.72
C VAL A 35 -2.26 -25.05 -0.64
N LEU A 36 -1.24 -24.31 -1.03
CA LEU A 36 -0.19 -23.83 -0.14
C LEU A 36 -0.31 -22.31 0.06
N ASN A 37 0.05 -21.83 1.24
CA ASN A 37 0.23 -20.41 1.52
C ASN A 37 1.65 -19.93 1.09
N MET A 38 1.92 -18.64 1.26
CA MET A 38 3.24 -18.04 0.96
C MET A 38 4.41 -18.68 1.72
N SER A 39 4.16 -19.29 2.88
CA SER A 39 5.18 -19.98 3.69
C SER A 39 5.35 -21.44 3.31
N GLY A 40 4.67 -21.92 2.26
CA GLY A 40 4.70 -23.32 1.85
C GLY A 40 3.89 -24.26 2.76
N GLN A 41 3.11 -23.73 3.70
CA GLN A 41 2.24 -24.53 4.55
C GLN A 41 0.95 -24.86 3.80
N SER A 42 0.48 -26.09 3.97
CA SER A 42 -0.74 -26.55 3.34
C SER A 42 -1.98 -25.93 4.01
N VAL A 43 -2.74 -25.18 3.24
CA VAL A 43 -4.07 -24.67 3.61
C VAL A 43 -5.14 -25.72 3.31
N ILE A 44 -4.98 -26.42 2.19
CA ILE A 44 -5.75 -27.61 1.84
C ILE A 44 -4.74 -28.74 1.67
N GLN A 45 -4.92 -29.80 2.49
CA GLN A 45 -4.10 -31.01 2.37
C GLN A 45 -4.36 -31.70 1.03
N GLN A 46 -3.36 -32.46 0.58
CA GLN A 46 -3.48 -33.21 -0.67
C GLN A 46 -4.74 -34.08 -0.68
N THR A 47 -5.62 -33.84 -1.62
CA THR A 47 -6.91 -34.51 -1.76
C THR A 47 -7.21 -34.79 -3.24
N SER A 48 -8.04 -35.81 -3.51
CA SER A 48 -8.46 -36.12 -4.88
C SER A 48 -9.38 -35.04 -5.42
N LEU A 49 -9.19 -34.67 -6.69
CA LEU A 49 -10.02 -33.69 -7.37
C LEU A 49 -11.38 -34.31 -7.70
N ALA A 50 -12.43 -33.83 -7.08
CA ALA A 50 -13.79 -34.26 -7.37
C ALA A 50 -14.23 -33.77 -8.76
N GLY A 51 -14.94 -34.62 -9.51
CA GLY A 51 -15.46 -34.26 -10.84
C GLY A 51 -14.45 -34.36 -11.98
N PHE A 52 -13.20 -34.74 -11.70
CA PHE A 52 -12.22 -35.02 -12.76
C PHE A 52 -12.49 -36.39 -13.42
N THR A 53 -12.49 -36.39 -14.75
CA THR A 53 -12.64 -37.62 -15.57
C THR A 53 -11.33 -37.91 -16.31
N SER A 54 -10.93 -39.16 -16.33
CA SER A 54 -9.73 -39.57 -17.11
C SER A 54 -9.85 -39.13 -18.58
N GLY A 55 -8.83 -38.42 -19.05
CA GLY A 55 -8.78 -37.87 -20.40
C GLY A 55 -9.22 -36.41 -20.53
N ASP A 56 -9.67 -35.79 -19.45
CA ASP A 56 -9.92 -34.34 -19.46
C ASP A 56 -8.62 -33.58 -19.73
N SER A 57 -8.70 -32.54 -20.55
CA SER A 57 -7.59 -31.65 -20.88
C SER A 57 -7.35 -30.54 -19.85
N GLN A 58 -8.28 -30.37 -18.92
CA GLN A 58 -8.26 -29.33 -17.89
C GLN A 58 -8.69 -29.89 -16.54
N ALA A 59 -8.11 -29.37 -15.48
CA ALA A 59 -8.54 -29.59 -14.11
C ALA A 59 -9.24 -28.35 -13.57
N VAL A 60 -10.48 -28.50 -13.10
CA VAL A 60 -11.23 -27.41 -12.45
C VAL A 60 -11.16 -27.60 -10.95
N VAL A 61 -10.37 -26.74 -10.28
CA VAL A 61 -10.19 -26.77 -8.83
C VAL A 61 -11.06 -25.71 -8.18
N VAL A 62 -11.98 -26.15 -7.31
CA VAL A 62 -12.81 -25.26 -6.50
C VAL A 62 -12.21 -25.16 -5.11
N ILE A 63 -11.83 -23.96 -4.71
CA ILE A 63 -11.23 -23.65 -3.42
C ILE A 63 -12.29 -22.98 -2.55
N PRO A 64 -12.69 -23.62 -1.43
CA PRO A 64 -13.79 -23.13 -0.62
C PRO A 64 -13.42 -21.81 0.10
N THR A 65 -14.41 -21.00 0.37
CA THR A 65 -14.36 -19.72 1.12
C THR A 65 -13.50 -19.81 2.38
N ALA A 66 -13.64 -20.88 3.17
CA ALA A 66 -12.90 -21.06 4.41
C ALA A 66 -11.38 -21.15 4.22
N SER A 67 -10.92 -21.66 3.07
CA SER A 67 -9.49 -21.79 2.73
C SER A 67 -8.90 -20.53 2.08
N ASN A 68 -9.75 -19.59 1.70
CA ASN A 68 -9.35 -18.31 1.09
C ASN A 68 -9.38 -17.14 2.08
N GLN A 69 -9.24 -17.40 3.38
CA GLN A 69 -9.13 -16.36 4.40
C GLN A 69 -7.69 -15.84 4.46
N LEU A 70 -7.56 -14.52 4.64
CA LEU A 70 -6.27 -13.88 4.92
C LEU A 70 -5.83 -14.18 6.36
N THR A 71 -4.53 -14.22 6.57
CA THR A 71 -3.97 -14.17 7.93
C THR A 71 -4.32 -12.83 8.59
N ALA A 72 -4.53 -12.79 9.89
CA ALA A 72 -5.16 -11.68 10.61
C ALA A 72 -4.54 -10.28 10.41
N SER A 73 -3.29 -10.18 9.94
CA SER A 73 -2.60 -8.90 9.68
C SER A 73 -2.34 -8.63 8.20
N ALA A 74 -2.63 -9.58 7.31
CA ALA A 74 -2.33 -9.42 5.88
C ALA A 74 -3.48 -8.71 5.15
N SER A 75 -3.14 -7.78 4.25
CA SER A 75 -4.09 -7.20 3.29
C SER A 75 -4.13 -7.98 1.98
N ARG A 76 -3.09 -8.78 1.71
CA ARG A 76 -2.95 -9.59 0.50
C ARG A 76 -2.07 -10.79 0.79
N GLU A 77 -2.41 -11.94 0.23
CA GLU A 77 -1.62 -13.15 0.29
C GLU A 77 -1.62 -13.88 -1.06
N VAL A 78 -0.56 -14.64 -1.28
CA VAL A 78 -0.45 -15.51 -2.45
C VAL A 78 -0.76 -16.93 -2.04
N ARG A 79 -1.50 -17.64 -2.90
CA ARG A 79 -1.81 -19.06 -2.79
C ARG A 79 -1.25 -19.79 -4.00
N THR A 80 -0.74 -21.00 -3.79
CA THR A 80 -0.28 -21.88 -4.87
C THR A 80 -1.07 -23.15 -4.85
N VAL A 81 -1.76 -23.45 -5.93
CA VAL A 81 -2.39 -24.76 -6.15
C VAL A 81 -1.35 -25.67 -6.80
N GLU A 82 -1.09 -26.79 -6.17
CA GLU A 82 -0.26 -27.84 -6.72
C GLU A 82 -1.13 -29.01 -7.13
N LEU A 83 -1.06 -29.39 -8.38
CA LEU A 83 -1.69 -30.60 -8.91
C LEU A 83 -0.65 -31.72 -9.01
N ARG A 84 -1.05 -32.91 -8.62
CA ARG A 84 -0.34 -34.18 -8.88
C ARG A 84 -1.19 -35.01 -9.81
N CYS A 85 -0.77 -35.08 -11.06
CA CYS A 85 -1.45 -35.76 -12.15
C CYS A 85 -0.81 -37.14 -12.37
N ALA A 86 -1.56 -38.21 -12.12
CA ALA A 86 -1.11 -39.56 -12.42
C ALA A 86 -1.37 -39.84 -13.91
N THR A 87 -0.30 -40.21 -14.63
CA THR A 87 -0.32 -40.63 -16.02
C THR A 87 0.12 -42.07 -16.14
N ASP A 88 -0.01 -42.69 -17.32
CA ASP A 88 0.46 -44.06 -17.56
C ASP A 88 1.97 -44.23 -17.40
N THR A 89 2.72 -43.13 -17.54
CA THR A 89 4.19 -43.13 -17.50
C THR A 89 4.75 -42.64 -16.15
N GLY A 90 3.89 -42.15 -15.22
CA GLY A 90 4.33 -41.64 -13.91
C GLY A 90 3.45 -40.52 -13.38
N THR A 91 4.01 -39.71 -12.49
CA THR A 91 3.30 -38.58 -11.88
C THR A 91 3.90 -37.25 -12.35
N VAL A 92 3.06 -36.35 -12.84
CA VAL A 92 3.43 -35.00 -13.27
C VAL A 92 2.90 -33.98 -12.27
N GLY A 93 3.74 -33.00 -11.88
CA GLY A 93 3.36 -31.89 -11.03
C GLY A 93 3.07 -30.64 -11.89
N ILE A 94 1.93 -30.01 -11.66
CA ILE A 94 1.56 -28.72 -12.28
C ILE A 94 1.20 -27.76 -11.15
N SER A 95 1.65 -26.50 -11.23
CA SER A 95 1.31 -25.51 -10.25
C SER A 95 0.70 -24.26 -10.89
N LYS A 96 -0.29 -23.66 -10.21
CA LYS A 96 -0.87 -22.38 -10.56
C LYS A 96 -0.97 -21.51 -9.31
N THR A 97 -0.51 -20.26 -9.45
CA THR A 97 -0.48 -19.29 -8.36
C THR A 97 -1.54 -18.23 -8.59
N TYR A 98 -2.22 -17.84 -7.52
CA TYR A 98 -3.18 -16.74 -7.49
C TYR A 98 -3.00 -15.92 -6.22
N ALA A 99 -3.53 -14.70 -6.20
CA ALA A 99 -3.54 -13.83 -5.02
C ALA A 99 -4.96 -13.71 -4.46
N ILE A 100 -5.03 -13.60 -3.15
CA ILE A 100 -6.25 -13.17 -2.43
C ILE A 100 -5.98 -11.82 -1.78
N GLU A 101 -6.98 -10.95 -1.82
CA GLU A 101 -6.87 -9.57 -1.35
C GLU A 101 -8.09 -9.18 -0.53
N THR A 102 -7.91 -8.31 0.47
CA THR A 102 -9.05 -7.74 1.21
C THR A 102 -9.88 -6.83 0.31
N ALA A 103 -11.18 -6.69 0.60
CA ALA A 103 -12.06 -5.75 -0.09
C ALA A 103 -11.61 -4.28 0.09
N ASP A 104 -10.97 -3.99 1.20
CA ASP A 104 -10.42 -2.66 1.49
C ASP A 104 -8.93 -2.77 1.83
N PRO A 105 -8.04 -2.58 0.82
CA PRO A 105 -6.59 -2.66 1.02
C PRO A 105 -6.03 -1.43 1.75
N LEU A 106 -6.80 -0.33 1.86
CA LEU A 106 -6.37 0.90 2.50
C LEU A 106 -6.75 0.93 3.99
N LYS A 107 -5.93 0.30 4.83
CA LYS A 107 -6.08 0.31 6.29
C LYS A 107 -5.49 1.59 6.90
N ILE A 108 -6.27 2.30 7.69
CA ILE A 108 -5.85 3.52 8.39
C ILE A 108 -5.31 3.13 9.79
N PRO A 109 -4.12 3.61 10.17
CA PRO A 109 -3.10 4.36 9.42
C PRO A 109 -2.02 3.49 8.78
N GLU A 110 -2.18 2.16 8.75
CA GLU A 110 -1.13 1.20 8.40
C GLU A 110 -0.67 1.31 6.93
N THR A 111 -1.61 1.44 6.00
CA THR A 111 -1.31 1.51 4.57
C THR A 111 -1.77 2.81 3.92
N SER A 112 -2.60 3.61 4.60
CA SER A 112 -3.15 4.86 4.07
C SER A 112 -3.56 5.79 5.22
N PHE A 113 -3.71 7.08 4.93
CA PHE A 113 -4.30 8.07 5.86
C PHE A 113 -5.80 8.26 5.66
N GLN A 114 -6.38 7.57 4.67
CA GLN A 114 -7.80 7.65 4.32
C GLN A 114 -8.26 6.40 3.57
N THR A 115 -9.56 6.14 3.58
CA THR A 115 -10.17 5.11 2.74
C THR A 115 -10.19 5.54 1.28
N PHE A 116 -10.36 4.60 0.35
CA PHE A 116 -10.40 4.90 -1.07
C PHE A 116 -11.53 5.88 -1.46
N PRO A 117 -12.78 5.72 -1.00
CA PRO A 117 -13.83 6.70 -1.27
C PRO A 117 -13.51 8.11 -0.72
N MET A 118 -12.85 8.19 0.45
CA MET A 118 -12.42 9.47 1.01
C MET A 118 -11.30 10.10 0.16
N ALA A 119 -10.39 9.30 -0.40
CA ALA A 119 -9.36 9.78 -1.30
C ALA A 119 -9.96 10.36 -2.58
N GLN A 120 -10.97 9.71 -3.15
CA GLN A 120 -11.71 10.23 -4.29
C GLN A 120 -12.40 11.57 -3.99
N LEU A 121 -13.06 11.67 -2.82
CA LEU A 121 -13.66 12.95 -2.39
C LEU A 121 -12.60 14.03 -2.17
N THR A 122 -11.47 13.69 -1.55
CA THR A 122 -10.35 14.63 -1.35
C THR A 122 -9.79 15.10 -2.70
N ALA A 123 -9.77 14.21 -3.69
CA ALA A 123 -9.31 14.52 -5.04
C ALA A 123 -10.16 15.59 -5.74
N LEU A 124 -11.48 15.62 -5.49
CA LEU A 124 -12.37 16.64 -6.09
C LEU A 124 -12.01 18.07 -5.64
N ASP A 125 -11.46 18.21 -4.44
CA ASP A 125 -11.09 19.51 -3.86
C ASP A 125 -9.69 20.00 -4.28
N ILE A 126 -8.92 19.17 -5.01
CA ILE A 126 -7.53 19.45 -5.36
C ILE A 126 -7.42 19.66 -6.88
N PRO A 127 -7.00 20.85 -7.36
CA PRO A 127 -6.81 21.08 -8.79
C PRO A 127 -5.58 20.33 -9.31
N ASN A 128 -5.49 20.12 -10.62
CA ASN A 128 -4.34 19.56 -11.36
C ASN A 128 -3.84 18.23 -10.76
N ILE A 129 -4.75 17.22 -10.75
CA ILE A 129 -4.48 15.83 -10.35
C ILE A 129 -4.95 14.85 -11.43
N GLU A 130 -4.69 15.23 -12.69
CA GLU A 130 -5.16 14.50 -13.87
C GLU A 130 -4.61 13.08 -13.91
N ALA A 131 -3.35 12.86 -13.51
CA ALA A 131 -2.74 11.54 -13.51
C ALA A 131 -3.43 10.59 -12.53
N PHE A 132 -3.80 11.10 -11.34
CA PHE A 132 -4.56 10.32 -10.37
C PHE A 132 -5.95 9.99 -10.89
N ASN A 133 -6.66 10.97 -11.46
CA ASN A 133 -8.03 10.77 -11.96
C ASN A 133 -8.10 9.88 -13.20
N ALA A 134 -7.06 9.83 -14.02
CA ALA A 134 -6.99 9.01 -15.24
C ALA A 134 -6.53 7.57 -14.97
N ALA A 135 -5.94 7.30 -13.81
CA ALA A 135 -5.41 5.99 -13.46
C ALA A 135 -6.54 4.99 -13.12
N SER A 136 -6.24 3.70 -13.29
CA SER A 136 -7.16 2.65 -12.83
C SER A 136 -7.29 2.69 -11.30
N GLU A 137 -8.43 2.22 -10.77
CA GLU A 137 -8.65 2.12 -9.31
C GLU A 137 -7.50 1.41 -8.59
N ARG A 138 -7.00 0.34 -9.18
CA ARG A 138 -5.88 -0.43 -8.64
C ARG A 138 -4.60 0.40 -8.58
N ASP A 139 -4.30 1.17 -9.62
CA ASP A 139 -3.13 2.03 -9.66
C ASP A 139 -3.26 3.21 -8.69
N GLN A 140 -4.47 3.77 -8.55
CA GLN A 140 -4.77 4.79 -7.56
C GLN A 140 -4.51 4.28 -6.13
N ILE A 141 -5.00 3.08 -5.81
CA ILE A 141 -4.79 2.44 -4.50
C ILE A 141 -3.29 2.20 -4.25
N ALA A 142 -2.58 1.64 -5.23
CA ALA A 142 -1.15 1.40 -5.12
C ALA A 142 -0.37 2.71 -4.92
N ALA A 143 -0.71 3.75 -5.67
CA ALA A 143 -0.08 5.06 -5.53
C ALA A 143 -0.39 5.74 -4.19
N LEU A 144 -1.59 5.56 -3.63
CA LEU A 144 -1.92 6.06 -2.28
C LEU A 144 -1.09 5.36 -1.20
N MET A 145 -0.87 4.04 -1.33
CA MET A 145 -0.02 3.30 -0.40
C MET A 145 1.44 3.79 -0.47
N ASP A 146 1.97 3.94 -1.67
CA ASP A 146 3.34 4.43 -1.89
C ASP A 146 3.49 5.90 -1.43
N ALA A 147 2.50 6.74 -1.70
CA ALA A 147 2.46 8.12 -1.20
C ALA A 147 2.50 8.19 0.33
N ARG A 148 1.83 7.27 1.03
CA ARG A 148 1.95 7.18 2.48
C ARG A 148 3.38 6.87 2.91
N GLU A 149 4.03 5.88 2.28
CA GLU A 149 5.42 5.52 2.59
C GLU A 149 6.39 6.70 2.39
N HIS A 150 6.15 7.54 1.40
CA HIS A 150 6.90 8.77 1.20
C HIS A 150 6.65 9.79 2.34
N ILE A 151 5.39 10.00 2.71
CA ILE A 151 5.00 11.00 3.72
C ILE A 151 5.51 10.64 5.11
N ILE A 152 5.49 9.37 5.50
CA ILE A 152 5.97 8.95 6.82
C ILE A 152 7.49 9.12 7.03
N GLN A 153 8.25 9.34 5.96
CA GLN A 153 9.68 9.68 6.05
C GLN A 153 9.90 11.14 6.51
N LEU A 154 8.86 11.96 6.55
CA LEU A 154 8.93 13.32 7.05
C LEU A 154 8.93 13.31 8.59
N ASN A 155 9.71 14.22 9.19
CA ASN A 155 9.70 14.43 10.63
C ASN A 155 8.62 15.44 11.00
N PHE A 156 7.54 14.97 11.64
CA PHE A 156 6.44 15.81 12.07
C PHE A 156 6.64 16.34 13.48
N ASN A 157 6.30 17.63 13.68
CA ASN A 157 6.28 18.27 14.99
C ASN A 157 4.94 18.98 15.18
N LEU A 158 4.06 18.37 15.95
CA LEU A 158 2.74 18.94 16.24
C LEU A 158 2.78 20.01 17.32
N LEU A 159 3.89 20.17 18.06
CA LEU A 159 4.04 21.14 19.14
C LEU A 159 4.16 22.58 18.63
N ASN A 160 4.72 22.77 17.43
CA ASN A 160 4.84 24.10 16.82
C ASN A 160 3.53 24.57 16.18
N SER A 161 2.59 23.67 15.98
CA SER A 161 1.26 24.08 15.62
C SER A 161 0.60 24.69 16.86
N ASN A 162 0.24 25.97 16.82
CA ASN A 162 -0.74 26.57 17.72
C ASN A 162 -2.13 25.93 17.49
N VAL A 163 -2.16 24.60 17.34
CA VAL A 163 -3.38 23.84 17.37
C VAL A 163 -3.78 23.86 18.83
N ASN A 164 -4.63 24.80 19.18
CA ASN A 164 -5.51 24.63 20.33
C ASN A 164 -6.19 23.28 20.09
N PHE A 165 -5.65 22.23 20.67
CA PHE A 165 -6.37 20.98 20.87
C PHE A 165 -7.66 21.42 21.54
N GLY A 166 -8.78 21.33 20.82
CA GLY A 166 -10.00 22.04 21.09
C GLY A 166 -10.26 22.09 22.58
N GLN A 167 -10.51 23.28 23.10
CA GLN A 167 -10.86 23.50 24.49
C GLN A 167 -11.97 22.56 24.97
N ASP A 168 -12.70 21.96 24.04
CA ASP A 168 -13.80 21.01 24.29
C ASP A 168 -13.36 19.66 24.87
N GLN A 169 -12.08 19.28 24.76
CA GLN A 169 -11.55 18.09 25.46
C GLN A 169 -10.73 18.41 26.71
N LEU A 170 -10.42 19.68 26.92
CA LEU A 170 -9.76 20.17 28.15
C LEU A 170 -10.76 20.72 29.19
N SER A 171 -12.05 20.64 28.94
CA SER A 171 -13.08 21.27 29.73
C SER A 171 -13.34 20.63 31.11
N TYR A 172 -12.59 19.60 31.50
CA TYR A 172 -12.64 19.11 32.88
C TYR A 172 -11.26 18.64 33.38
N VAL A 173 -10.35 19.61 33.53
CA VAL A 173 -9.20 19.44 34.41
C VAL A 173 -9.56 20.22 35.69
N PRO A 174 -9.79 19.55 36.82
CA PRO A 174 -10.01 20.26 38.07
C PRO A 174 -8.85 21.23 38.33
N GLU A 175 -9.16 22.48 38.57
CA GLU A 175 -8.17 23.46 39.01
C GLU A 175 -7.36 22.86 40.18
N GLY A 176 -6.07 22.61 39.91
CA GLY A 176 -5.15 22.09 40.93
C GLY A 176 -4.32 20.85 40.56
N SER A 177 -4.60 20.17 39.46
CA SER A 177 -3.77 19.00 39.06
C SER A 177 -2.84 19.33 37.89
N PHE A 178 -1.64 19.79 38.19
CA PHE A 178 -0.53 19.91 37.22
C PHE A 178 -0.18 18.57 36.54
N GLN A 179 -0.60 17.47 37.11
CA GLN A 179 -0.35 16.11 36.55
C GLN A 179 -1.18 15.81 35.31
N SER A 180 -2.41 16.25 35.18
CA SER A 180 -3.26 15.93 34.03
C SER A 180 -2.84 16.68 32.76
N ALA A 181 -2.36 17.92 32.87
CA ALA A 181 -1.77 18.65 31.75
C ALA A 181 -0.45 18.02 31.29
N TYR A 182 0.30 17.43 32.23
CA TYR A 182 1.56 16.73 31.93
C TYR A 182 1.32 15.37 31.28
N VAL A 183 0.29 14.64 31.70
CA VAL A 183 -0.12 13.35 31.11
C VAL A 183 -0.72 13.56 29.72
N ALA A 184 -1.53 14.57 29.51
CA ALA A 184 -2.04 14.92 28.18
C ALA A 184 -0.91 15.37 27.22
N ARG A 185 0.06 16.14 27.71
CA ARG A 185 1.28 16.45 26.96
C ARG A 185 2.14 15.21 26.69
N ASN A 186 2.32 14.33 27.68
CA ASN A 186 3.12 13.12 27.52
C ASN A 186 2.47 12.10 26.58
N SER A 187 1.16 11.96 26.55
CA SER A 187 0.50 11.05 25.58
C SER A 187 0.64 11.53 24.14
N LEU A 188 0.77 12.85 23.92
CA LEU A 188 1.09 13.45 22.63
C LEU A 188 2.60 13.49 22.35
N PHE A 189 3.44 13.57 23.39
CA PHE A 189 4.90 13.45 23.27
C PHE A 189 5.35 12.06 22.87
N LEU A 190 4.60 11.01 23.16
CA LEU A 190 4.87 9.65 22.67
C LEU A 190 4.76 9.54 21.15
N PHE A 191 4.09 10.49 20.49
CA PHE A 191 4.01 10.51 19.05
C PHE A 191 5.33 10.81 18.35
N ASN A 192 6.30 11.44 18.99
CA ASN A 192 7.66 11.76 18.51
C ASN A 192 7.79 11.97 16.97
N GLY A 193 6.73 12.42 16.32
CA GLY A 193 6.66 12.66 14.89
C GLY A 193 6.64 11.42 13.98
N ASN A 194 6.65 10.21 14.52
CA ASN A 194 6.68 8.98 13.74
C ASN A 194 5.28 8.39 13.53
N LEU A 195 4.70 8.64 12.36
CA LEU A 195 3.37 8.15 11.98
C LEU A 195 3.26 6.62 11.91
N ASN A 196 4.37 5.92 11.74
CA ASN A 196 4.40 4.44 11.67
C ASN A 196 4.06 3.75 12.99
N LEU A 197 4.21 4.46 14.11
CA LEU A 197 3.95 3.89 15.44
C LEU A 197 2.50 4.06 15.89
N LEU A 198 1.68 4.75 15.11
CA LEU A 198 0.29 5.02 15.46
C LEU A 198 -0.59 3.82 15.12
N ASN A 199 -1.41 3.42 16.08
CA ASN A 199 -2.58 2.60 15.81
C ASN A 199 -3.77 3.47 15.38
N GLU A 200 -4.85 2.85 14.92
CA GLU A 200 -6.04 3.54 14.44
C GLU A 200 -6.65 4.49 15.48
N THR A 201 -6.74 4.06 16.73
CA THR A 201 -7.27 4.89 17.83
C THR A 201 -6.43 6.15 18.04
N GLN A 202 -5.11 6.02 18.03
CA GLN A 202 -4.19 7.15 18.18
C GLN A 202 -4.24 8.08 16.97
N PHE A 203 -4.33 7.54 15.76
CA PHE A 203 -4.49 8.33 14.55
C PHE A 203 -5.79 9.15 14.56
N ASN A 204 -6.89 8.55 15.02
CA ASN A 204 -8.19 9.23 15.13
C ASN A 204 -8.17 10.37 16.13
N GLN A 205 -7.30 10.31 17.15
CA GLN A 205 -7.10 11.39 18.13
C GLN A 205 -6.27 12.58 17.61
N LEU A 206 -5.61 12.44 16.45
CA LEU A 206 -4.86 13.54 15.85
C LEU A 206 -5.78 14.71 15.47
N PRO A 207 -5.25 15.97 15.52
CA PRO A 207 -6.01 17.14 15.12
C PRO A 207 -6.59 17.02 13.71
N GLU A 208 -7.85 17.35 13.52
CA GLU A 208 -8.53 17.19 12.23
C GLU A 208 -7.85 17.98 11.10
N LYS A 209 -7.33 19.19 11.42
CA LYS A 209 -6.55 20.00 10.46
C LYS A 209 -5.30 19.25 9.97
N PHE A 210 -4.62 18.54 10.86
CA PHE A 210 -3.45 17.76 10.50
C PHE A 210 -3.81 16.52 9.68
N LYS A 211 -4.85 15.78 10.09
CA LYS A 211 -5.38 14.64 9.30
C LYS A 211 -5.81 15.07 7.91
N ARG A 212 -6.47 16.22 7.78
CA ARG A 212 -6.84 16.79 6.49
C ARG A 212 -5.61 17.11 5.63
N ALA A 213 -4.58 17.72 6.22
CA ALA A 213 -3.33 18.01 5.54
C ALA A 213 -2.62 16.73 5.03
N LEU A 214 -2.60 15.67 5.85
CA LEU A 214 -2.06 14.35 5.46
C LEU A 214 -2.83 13.74 4.28
N ARG A 215 -4.17 13.77 4.32
CA ARG A 215 -5.03 13.25 3.25
C ARG A 215 -4.81 13.98 1.94
N GLN A 216 -4.75 15.32 1.97
CA GLN A 216 -4.48 16.13 0.79
C GLN A 216 -3.07 15.90 0.24
N ALA A 217 -2.06 15.86 1.12
CA ALA A 217 -0.69 15.54 0.73
C ALA A 217 -0.58 14.16 0.08
N GLN A 218 -1.29 13.16 0.63
CA GLN A 218 -1.29 11.79 0.10
C GLN A 218 -1.85 11.72 -1.32
N VAL A 219 -2.97 12.38 -1.61
CA VAL A 219 -3.54 12.41 -2.97
C VAL A 219 -2.62 13.12 -3.96
N VAL A 220 -2.02 14.24 -3.54
CA VAL A 220 -1.09 15.00 -4.39
C VAL A 220 0.18 14.22 -4.66
N GLU A 221 0.72 13.52 -3.67
CA GLU A 221 1.89 12.67 -3.83
C GLU A 221 1.56 11.47 -4.72
N ALA A 222 0.40 10.82 -4.54
CA ALA A 222 -0.07 9.75 -5.40
C ALA A 222 -0.20 10.20 -6.87
N ASN A 223 -0.71 11.41 -7.10
CA ASN A 223 -0.75 12.00 -8.44
C ASN A 223 0.66 12.22 -9.03
N ALA A 224 1.62 12.64 -8.22
CA ALA A 224 3.01 12.83 -8.66
C ALA A 224 3.68 11.47 -9.00
N ILE A 225 3.40 10.43 -8.22
CA ILE A 225 3.86 9.06 -8.49
C ILE A 225 3.31 8.56 -9.83
N LEU A 226 2.01 8.69 -10.06
CA LEU A 226 1.34 8.24 -11.28
C LEU A 226 1.72 9.05 -12.52
N GLY A 227 1.88 10.37 -12.35
CA GLY A 227 2.22 11.27 -13.46
C GLY A 227 3.69 11.23 -13.86
N GLY A 228 4.56 10.64 -13.04
CA GLY A 228 6.01 10.82 -13.10
C GLY A 228 6.35 12.31 -12.89
N ASN A 229 7.30 12.63 -12.03
CA ASN A 229 7.73 14.01 -11.86
C ASN A 229 8.86 14.32 -12.86
N PRO A 230 8.59 15.00 -14.00
CA PRO A 230 9.62 15.23 -15.01
C PRO A 230 10.80 16.05 -14.48
N ASP A 231 10.58 16.90 -13.48
CA ASP A 231 11.64 17.69 -12.86
C ASP A 231 12.57 16.84 -11.98
N ASP A 232 12.04 15.85 -11.31
CA ASP A 232 12.85 14.92 -10.50
C ASP A 232 13.62 13.95 -11.37
N VAL A 233 13.03 13.50 -12.49
CA VAL A 233 13.73 12.68 -13.49
C VAL A 233 14.90 13.48 -14.10
N LYS A 234 14.70 14.74 -14.46
CA LYS A 234 15.76 15.60 -15.00
C LYS A 234 16.87 15.84 -13.98
N ARG A 235 16.54 16.06 -12.72
CA ARG A 235 17.52 16.23 -11.62
C ARG A 235 18.30 14.96 -11.32
N THR A 236 17.63 13.81 -11.30
CA THR A 236 18.30 12.52 -11.08
C THR A 236 19.17 12.09 -12.25
N SER A 237 18.84 12.49 -13.47
CA SER A 237 19.67 12.28 -14.66
C SER A 237 20.88 13.20 -14.75
N GLY A 238 21.09 14.10 -13.77
CA GLY A 238 22.27 14.97 -13.71
C GLY A 238 22.25 16.16 -14.70
N ILE A 239 21.06 16.50 -15.21
CA ILE A 239 20.91 17.66 -16.10
C ILE A 239 21.11 18.95 -15.29
N VAL A 240 22.19 19.67 -15.59
CA VAL A 240 22.55 20.93 -14.91
C VAL A 240 21.90 22.13 -15.59
N GLU A 241 21.75 22.07 -16.91
CA GLU A 241 21.18 23.15 -17.71
C GLU A 241 20.43 22.56 -18.89
N GLU A 242 19.24 23.06 -19.16
CA GLU A 242 18.45 22.74 -20.35
C GLU A 242 18.19 24.02 -21.11
N ARG A 243 18.48 24.02 -22.39
CA ARG A 243 18.25 25.19 -23.27
C ARG A 243 17.27 24.83 -24.35
N ILE A 244 16.14 25.50 -24.38
CA ILE A 244 15.10 25.34 -25.42
C ILE A 244 14.94 26.72 -26.12
N GLY A 245 15.52 26.83 -27.28
CA GLY A 245 15.53 28.09 -28.02
C GLY A 245 16.30 29.20 -27.28
N GLU A 246 15.65 30.33 -27.03
CA GLU A 246 16.23 31.45 -26.27
C GLU A 246 16.07 31.31 -24.74
N SER A 247 15.27 30.33 -24.28
CA SER A 247 15.05 30.10 -22.87
C SER A 247 16.04 29.10 -22.33
N SER A 248 16.72 29.40 -21.21
CA SER A 248 17.58 28.46 -20.50
C SER A 248 17.09 28.25 -19.09
N LEU A 249 16.96 26.96 -18.69
CA LEU A 249 16.64 26.56 -17.35
C LEU A 249 17.90 25.98 -16.67
N LYS A 250 18.40 26.69 -15.64
CA LYS A 250 19.56 26.21 -14.87
C LYS A 250 19.09 25.53 -13.58
N PHE A 251 19.47 24.27 -13.41
CA PHE A 251 19.28 23.57 -12.15
C PHE A 251 20.46 23.87 -11.23
N ARG A 252 20.17 24.27 -10.00
CA ARG A 252 21.21 24.64 -9.02
C ARG A 252 22.06 23.43 -8.63
N THR A 253 23.34 23.46 -8.96
CA THR A 253 24.32 22.38 -8.72
C THR A 253 25.05 22.50 -7.39
N THR A 254 24.46 23.03 -6.35
CA THR A 254 25.12 23.12 -5.04
C THR A 254 24.85 21.86 -4.23
N GLY A 255 25.82 20.96 -4.21
CA GLY A 255 25.83 19.81 -3.30
C GLY A 255 24.86 18.70 -3.70
N VAL A 256 24.84 17.64 -2.93
CA VAL A 256 23.88 16.55 -3.05
C VAL A 256 22.47 17.15 -3.08
N PRO A 257 21.67 16.94 -4.15
CA PRO A 257 20.33 17.46 -4.19
C PRO A 257 19.57 17.00 -2.95
N LEU A 258 18.92 17.94 -2.26
CA LEU A 258 18.06 17.61 -1.13
C LEU A 258 16.94 16.73 -1.66
N ARG A 259 17.09 15.44 -1.57
CA ARG A 259 16.05 14.48 -1.93
C ARG A 259 14.96 14.60 -0.88
N LEU A 260 13.95 15.37 -1.20
CA LEU A 260 12.73 15.38 -0.41
C LEU A 260 12.01 14.04 -0.64
N PRO A 261 11.55 13.38 0.40
CA PRO A 261 10.84 12.11 0.26
C PRO A 261 9.48 12.27 -0.44
N VAL A 262 8.97 13.50 -0.53
CA VAL A 262 7.70 13.84 -1.15
C VAL A 262 7.86 14.97 -2.18
N CYS A 263 6.96 15.06 -3.14
CA CYS A 263 6.94 16.16 -4.09
C CYS A 263 6.70 17.51 -3.40
N ARG A 264 7.19 18.60 -4.00
CA ARG A 264 7.09 19.96 -3.43
C ARG A 264 5.65 20.36 -3.10
N ARG A 265 4.71 19.95 -3.92
CA ARG A 265 3.30 20.29 -3.75
C ARG A 265 2.68 19.54 -2.56
N ALA A 266 2.95 18.24 -2.40
CA ALA A 266 2.53 17.48 -1.23
C ALA A 266 3.16 18.03 0.04
N LEU A 267 4.45 18.38 0.00
CA LEU A 267 5.13 19.03 1.11
C LEU A 267 4.45 20.34 1.51
N GLY A 268 3.93 21.12 0.56
CA GLY A 268 3.21 22.37 0.83
C GLY A 268 2.02 22.19 1.77
N TYR A 269 1.26 21.10 1.64
CA TYR A 269 0.11 20.81 2.52
C TYR A 269 0.51 20.49 3.96
N VAL A 270 1.65 19.81 4.15
CA VAL A 270 2.11 19.37 5.48
C VAL A 270 3.22 20.25 6.05
N SER A 271 3.71 21.24 5.33
CA SER A 271 4.88 22.07 5.68
C SER A 271 4.79 22.72 7.06
N TYR A 272 3.58 23.10 7.48
CA TYR A 272 3.33 23.70 8.80
C TYR A 272 3.66 22.73 9.96
N TYR A 273 3.58 21.44 9.70
CA TYR A 273 3.77 20.38 10.70
C TYR A 273 5.13 19.70 10.58
N VAL A 274 5.92 19.98 9.53
CA VAL A 274 7.22 19.34 9.28
C VAL A 274 8.35 20.16 9.86
N THR A 275 9.24 19.51 10.57
CA THR A 275 10.47 20.13 11.09
C THR A 275 11.66 19.74 10.22
N PHE A 276 12.26 20.74 9.58
CA PHE A 276 13.53 20.60 8.88
C PHE A 276 14.69 20.89 9.86
N ALA A 277 14.90 20.00 10.84
CA ALA A 277 16.03 20.13 11.73
C ALA A 277 17.31 19.76 10.96
N LYS A 278 18.08 20.75 10.50
CA LYS A 278 19.50 20.53 10.17
C LYS A 278 20.24 20.24 11.46
N ARG A 279 20.60 18.99 11.72
CA ARG A 279 21.69 18.70 12.65
C ARG A 279 22.97 19.23 12.01
N ILE A 280 23.38 20.41 12.42
CA ILE A 280 24.73 20.91 12.16
C ILE A 280 25.63 20.04 13.03
N GLY A 281 26.17 18.97 12.46
CA GLY A 281 27.22 18.19 13.08
C GLY A 281 28.43 19.13 13.25
N ARG A 282 28.86 19.38 14.49
CA ARG A 282 30.21 19.84 14.75
C ARG A 282 31.11 18.67 14.34
N GLY A 283 31.87 18.85 13.25
CA GLY A 283 33.03 18.02 12.92
C GLY A 283 34.16 18.27 13.91
#